data_93e381faf11d2b072dac4bf732e81d78
#
_entry.id   93e381faf11d2b072dac4bf732e81d78
#
_cell.length_a   1.000
_cell.length_b   1.000
_cell.length_c   1.000
_cell.angle_alpha   90.00
_cell.angle_beta   90.00
_cell.angle_gamma   90.00
#
_symmetry.space_group_name_H-M   'P 1'
#
loop_
_entity.id
_entity.type
_entity.pdbx_description
1 polymer ?
#
loop_
_entity_poly.entity_id
_entity_poly.type
_entity_poly.pdbx_seq_one_letter_code
_entity_poly.pdbx_strand_id
1 'polypeptide(L)'
;MSLIDNFEKLLANGQDNALLRFGLGQAYLQANEFAKAVNHLQRAVEHDKNYSAAWKLLGKALAAHGDNAAAIDVYQQGINIAEAKGDVQAAKEMRVFLKRLQKAIPAKPADQ
;
A
#
# COMPACT_ATOMS: atom_id res chain seq x y z
N MET A 1 10.78 23.22 -6.94
CA MET A 1 10.82 22.06 -6.05
C MET A 1 9.71 21.10 -6.35
N SER A 2 9.99 19.82 -6.33
CA SER A 2 8.98 18.82 -6.57
C SER A 2 8.09 18.63 -5.34
N LEU A 3 6.95 17.97 -5.54
CA LEU A 3 6.05 17.60 -4.45
C LEU A 3 6.76 16.70 -3.44
N ILE A 4 7.58 15.76 -3.92
CA ILE A 4 8.36 14.88 -3.06
C ILE A 4 9.30 15.70 -2.17
N ASP A 5 10.01 16.66 -2.75
CA ASP A 5 10.93 17.52 -1.98
C ASP A 5 10.19 18.28 -0.89
N ASN A 6 9.02 18.82 -1.20
CA ASN A 6 8.21 19.55 -0.23
C ASN A 6 7.74 18.64 0.91
N PHE A 7 7.28 17.45 0.59
CA PHE A 7 6.83 16.47 1.59
C PHE A 7 8.00 16.00 2.46
N GLU A 8 9.16 15.76 1.86
CA GLU A 8 10.35 15.35 2.62
C GLU A 8 10.80 16.43 3.58
N LYS A 9 10.68 17.70 3.19
CA LYS A 9 10.97 18.82 4.10
C LYS A 9 10.04 18.84 5.30
N LEU A 10 8.74 18.63 5.06
CA LEU A 10 7.76 18.58 6.16
C LEU A 10 8.09 17.44 7.12
N LEU A 11 8.44 16.29 6.57
CA LEU A 11 8.85 15.14 7.39
C LEU A 11 10.09 15.45 8.20
N ALA A 12 11.10 16.05 7.58
CA ALA A 12 12.36 16.42 8.25
C ALA A 12 12.12 17.45 9.36
N ASN A 13 11.08 18.26 9.25
CA ASN A 13 10.68 19.23 10.26
C ASN A 13 9.83 18.62 11.38
N GLY A 14 9.67 17.31 11.40
CA GLY A 14 8.96 16.62 12.47
C GLY A 14 7.46 16.44 12.24
N GLN A 15 6.95 16.77 11.07
CA GLN A 15 5.54 16.61 10.75
C GLN A 15 5.28 15.21 10.21
N ASP A 16 5.36 14.21 11.06
CA ASP A 16 5.19 12.81 10.67
C ASP A 16 3.78 12.34 11.06
N ASN A 17 2.95 12.10 10.06
CA ASN A 17 1.58 11.63 10.26
C ASN A 17 1.14 10.77 9.07
N ALA A 18 0.00 10.11 9.22
CA ALA A 18 -0.49 9.18 8.21
C ALA A 18 -0.72 9.85 6.86
N LEU A 19 -1.29 11.05 6.85
CA LEU A 19 -1.62 11.74 5.60
C LEU A 19 -0.35 12.11 4.83
N LEU A 20 0.66 12.64 5.52
CA LEU A 20 1.93 13.00 4.89
C LEU A 20 2.64 11.76 4.35
N ARG A 21 2.68 10.69 5.13
CA ARG A 21 3.27 9.43 4.70
C ARG A 21 2.54 8.84 3.49
N PHE A 22 1.21 8.93 3.48
CA PHE A 22 0.41 8.51 2.33
C PHE A 22 0.77 9.32 1.09
N GLY A 23 0.87 10.64 1.22
CA GLY A 23 1.25 11.52 0.11
C GLY A 23 2.62 11.19 -0.46
N LEU A 24 3.60 10.96 0.43
CA LEU A 24 4.95 10.55 0.00
C LEU A 24 4.91 9.19 -0.70
N GLY A 25 4.19 8.24 -0.13
CA GLY A 25 4.06 6.91 -0.73
C GLY A 25 3.47 6.97 -2.13
N GLN A 26 2.41 7.76 -2.29
CA GLN A 26 1.77 7.95 -3.59
C GLN A 26 2.72 8.59 -4.60
N ALA A 27 3.43 9.63 -4.20
CA ALA A 27 4.35 10.34 -5.08
C ALA A 27 5.52 9.45 -5.51
N TYR A 28 6.08 8.68 -4.58
CA TYR A 28 7.16 7.76 -4.91
C TYR A 28 6.67 6.61 -5.81
N LEU A 29 5.45 6.14 -5.59
CA LEU A 29 4.88 5.10 -6.45
C LEU A 29 4.74 5.61 -7.89
N GLN A 30 4.25 6.83 -8.06
CA GLN A 30 4.14 7.46 -9.37
C GLN A 30 5.51 7.66 -10.03
N ALA A 31 6.55 7.86 -9.24
CA ALA A 31 7.91 8.01 -9.73
C ALA A 31 8.62 6.66 -9.93
N ASN A 32 7.93 5.56 -9.75
CA ASN A 32 8.47 4.19 -9.83
C ASN A 32 9.59 3.91 -8.83
N GLU A 33 9.59 4.64 -7.70
CA GLU A 33 10.50 4.41 -6.59
C GLU A 33 9.79 3.50 -5.59
N PHE A 34 9.66 2.24 -5.96
CA PHE A 34 8.75 1.31 -5.25
C PHE A 34 9.18 1.01 -3.82
N ALA A 35 10.48 0.85 -3.59
CA ALA A 35 10.97 0.59 -2.23
C ALA A 35 10.68 1.74 -1.28
N LYS A 36 10.85 2.97 -1.75
CA LYS A 36 10.53 4.16 -0.94
C LYS A 36 9.03 4.28 -0.71
N ALA A 37 8.24 3.99 -1.75
CA ALA A 37 6.78 3.99 -1.62
C ALA A 37 6.32 3.01 -0.55
N VAL A 38 6.85 1.79 -0.56
CA VAL A 38 6.52 0.78 0.44
C VAL A 38 6.84 1.28 1.85
N ASN A 39 8.03 1.86 2.04
CA ASN A 39 8.44 2.36 3.34
C ASN A 39 7.46 3.41 3.88
N HIS A 40 7.14 4.42 3.09
CA HIS A 40 6.24 5.48 3.53
C HIS A 40 4.81 4.98 3.75
N LEU A 41 4.32 4.09 2.89
CA LEU A 41 2.97 3.55 3.03
C LEU A 41 2.86 2.62 4.24
N GLN A 42 3.91 1.87 4.53
CA GLN A 42 3.97 1.07 5.75
C GLN A 42 3.84 1.96 6.99
N ARG A 43 4.53 3.09 7.00
CA ARG A 43 4.42 4.05 8.10
C ARG A 43 3.01 4.67 8.17
N ALA A 44 2.39 4.91 7.01
CA ALA A 44 1.04 5.46 6.99
C ALA A 44 0.04 4.54 7.71
N VAL A 45 0.08 3.24 7.45
CA VAL A 45 -0.84 2.29 8.11
C VAL A 45 -0.45 2.04 9.57
N GLU A 46 0.80 2.26 9.95
CA GLU A 46 1.21 2.22 11.36
C GLU A 46 0.67 3.42 12.12
N HIS A 47 0.67 4.59 11.50
CA HIS A 47 0.09 5.80 12.11
C HIS A 47 -1.43 5.71 12.22
N ASP A 48 -2.10 5.12 11.22
CA ASP A 48 -3.54 5.00 11.18
C ASP A 48 -3.94 3.66 10.54
N LYS A 49 -4.25 2.69 11.36
CA LYS A 49 -4.59 1.33 10.91
C LYS A 49 -5.90 1.28 10.12
N ASN A 50 -6.75 2.30 10.26
CA ASN A 50 -8.03 2.36 9.56
C ASN A 50 -7.97 3.13 8.26
N TYR A 51 -6.79 3.48 7.80
CA TYR A 51 -6.59 4.23 6.56
C TYR A 51 -6.64 3.28 5.37
N SER A 52 -7.85 2.95 4.93
CA SER A 52 -8.05 1.93 3.89
C SER A 52 -7.37 2.26 2.57
N ALA A 53 -7.33 3.54 2.16
CA ALA A 53 -6.63 3.95 0.95
C ALA A 53 -5.12 3.66 1.04
N ALA A 54 -4.54 3.81 2.23
CA ALA A 54 -3.12 3.51 2.43
C ALA A 54 -2.84 2.01 2.34
N TRP A 55 -3.73 1.16 2.87
CA TRP A 55 -3.60 -0.29 2.71
C TRP A 55 -3.63 -0.68 1.24
N LYS A 56 -4.57 -0.12 0.49
CA LYS A 56 -4.68 -0.40 -0.94
C LYS A 56 -3.41 -0.01 -1.68
N LEU A 57 -2.91 1.17 -1.41
CA LEU A 57 -1.71 1.67 -2.10
C LEU A 57 -0.46 0.91 -1.69
N LEU A 58 -0.38 0.50 -0.42
CA LEU A 58 0.72 -0.35 0.07
C LEU A 58 0.76 -1.69 -0.67
N GLY A 59 -0.40 -2.31 -0.87
CA GLY A 59 -0.48 -3.54 -1.64
C GLY A 59 0.00 -3.35 -3.07
N LYS A 60 -0.40 -2.26 -3.71
CA LYS A 60 0.04 -1.93 -5.07
C LYS A 60 1.55 -1.72 -5.13
N ALA A 61 2.11 -1.01 -4.16
CA ALA A 61 3.55 -0.74 -4.14
C ALA A 61 4.36 -2.02 -3.93
N LEU A 62 3.90 -2.89 -3.03
CA LEU A 62 4.54 -4.18 -2.80
C LEU A 62 4.52 -5.06 -4.06
N ALA A 63 3.39 -5.14 -4.74
CA ALA A 63 3.28 -5.90 -5.98
C ALA A 63 4.19 -5.32 -7.06
N ALA A 64 4.25 -4.01 -7.19
CA ALA A 64 5.13 -3.34 -8.16
C ALA A 64 6.60 -3.58 -7.84
N HIS A 65 6.92 -3.71 -6.54
CA HIS A 65 8.29 -4.00 -6.08
C HIS A 65 8.65 -5.49 -6.25
N GLY A 66 7.69 -6.32 -6.66
CA GLY A 66 7.92 -7.74 -6.87
C GLY A 66 7.65 -8.61 -5.65
N ASP A 67 7.16 -8.04 -4.55
CA ASP A 67 6.86 -8.80 -3.34
C ASP A 67 5.38 -9.18 -3.29
N ASN A 68 5.03 -10.13 -4.14
CA ASN A 68 3.62 -10.54 -4.29
C ASN A 68 3.06 -11.20 -3.02
N ALA A 69 3.87 -11.95 -2.30
CA ALA A 69 3.42 -12.59 -1.07
C ALA A 69 3.01 -11.54 -0.02
N ALA A 70 3.85 -10.52 0.16
CA ALA A 70 3.53 -9.44 1.10
C ALA A 70 2.32 -8.62 0.62
N ALA A 71 2.20 -8.40 -0.69
CA ALA A 71 1.07 -7.68 -1.26
C ALA A 71 -0.24 -8.42 -0.98
N ILE A 72 -0.27 -9.74 -1.13
CA ILE A 72 -1.45 -10.55 -0.85
C ILE A 72 -1.85 -10.39 0.63
N ASP A 73 -0.88 -10.50 1.54
CA ASP A 73 -1.15 -10.36 2.96
C ASP A 73 -1.72 -8.97 3.29
N VAL A 74 -1.12 -7.92 2.72
CA VAL A 74 -1.56 -6.55 2.92
C VAL A 74 -2.98 -6.33 2.39
N TYR A 75 -3.30 -6.85 1.22
CA TYR A 75 -4.64 -6.75 0.69
C TYR A 75 -5.67 -7.46 1.56
N GLN A 76 -5.32 -8.64 2.09
CA GLN A 76 -6.24 -9.37 2.99
C GLN A 76 -6.54 -8.56 4.25
N GLN A 77 -5.51 -7.98 4.85
CA GLN A 77 -5.68 -7.11 6.02
C GLN A 77 -6.47 -5.86 5.66
N GLY A 78 -6.14 -5.23 4.55
CA GLY A 78 -6.80 -4.01 4.11
C GLY A 78 -8.28 -4.22 3.81
N ILE A 79 -8.63 -5.37 3.22
CA ILE A 79 -10.02 -5.73 2.97
C ILE A 79 -10.80 -5.82 4.29
N ASN A 80 -10.24 -6.53 5.27
CA ASN A 80 -10.89 -6.68 6.57
C ASN A 80 -11.10 -5.32 7.24
N ILE A 81 -10.11 -4.45 7.19
CA ILE A 81 -10.18 -3.12 7.76
C ILE A 81 -11.22 -2.27 7.04
N ALA A 82 -11.21 -2.30 5.71
CA ALA A 82 -12.16 -1.53 4.91
C ALA A 82 -13.60 -1.98 5.17
N GLU A 83 -13.82 -3.29 5.26
CA GLU A 83 -15.15 -3.83 5.56
C GLU A 83 -15.63 -3.43 6.94
N ALA A 84 -14.76 -3.53 7.95
CA ALA A 84 -15.13 -3.18 9.32
C ALA A 84 -15.48 -1.71 9.45
N LYS A 85 -14.86 -0.87 8.66
CA LYS A 85 -15.06 0.58 8.67
C LYS A 85 -16.22 1.01 7.74
N GLY A 86 -16.70 0.10 6.90
CA GLY A 86 -17.77 0.41 5.96
C GLY A 86 -17.29 1.03 4.65
N ASP A 87 -16.00 0.97 4.37
CA ASP A 87 -15.43 1.44 3.10
C ASP A 87 -15.57 0.37 2.04
N VAL A 88 -16.77 0.25 1.50
CA VAL A 88 -17.14 -0.81 0.56
C VAL A 88 -16.31 -0.70 -0.74
N GLN A 89 -16.08 0.52 -1.20
CA GLN A 89 -15.35 0.76 -2.45
C GLN A 89 -13.90 0.28 -2.34
N ALA A 90 -13.21 0.64 -1.26
CA ALA A 90 -11.83 0.21 -1.05
C ALA A 90 -11.75 -1.32 -0.94
N ALA A 91 -12.67 -1.94 -0.22
CA ALA A 91 -12.70 -3.39 -0.07
C ALA A 91 -12.87 -4.07 -1.43
N LYS A 92 -13.77 -3.57 -2.25
CA LYS A 92 -14.03 -4.09 -3.58
C LYS A 92 -12.82 -4.03 -4.48
N GLU A 93 -12.16 -2.86 -4.49
CA GLU A 93 -10.96 -2.65 -5.30
C GLU A 93 -9.83 -3.57 -4.88
N MET A 94 -9.62 -3.70 -3.57
CA MET A 94 -8.58 -4.58 -3.04
C MET A 94 -8.84 -6.05 -3.36
N ARG A 95 -10.11 -6.49 -3.34
CA ARG A 95 -10.44 -7.86 -3.74
C ARG A 95 -10.07 -8.13 -5.19
N VAL A 96 -10.30 -7.16 -6.08
CA VAL A 96 -9.93 -7.31 -7.49
C VAL A 96 -8.41 -7.47 -7.62
N PHE A 97 -7.63 -6.61 -6.96
CA PHE A 97 -6.17 -6.69 -7.00
C PHE A 97 -5.65 -7.99 -6.40
N LEU A 98 -6.23 -8.40 -5.28
CA LEU A 98 -5.86 -9.66 -4.62
C LEU A 98 -6.07 -10.84 -5.55
N LYS A 99 -7.21 -10.87 -6.21
CA LYS A 99 -7.55 -11.96 -7.14
C LYS A 99 -6.56 -12.02 -8.30
N ARG A 100 -6.20 -10.87 -8.84
CA ARG A 100 -5.20 -10.81 -9.92
C ARG A 100 -3.85 -11.35 -9.48
N LEU A 101 -3.42 -10.99 -8.28
CA LEU A 101 -2.15 -11.48 -7.74
C LEU A 101 -2.18 -12.99 -7.53
N GLN A 102 -3.26 -13.51 -7.00
CA GLN A 102 -3.41 -14.95 -6.76
C GLN A 102 -3.38 -15.73 -8.06
N LYS A 103 -3.95 -15.19 -9.14
CA LYS A 103 -3.90 -15.80 -10.45
C LYS A 103 -2.54 -15.74 -11.09
N ALA A 104 -1.79 -14.65 -10.82
CA ALA A 104 -0.46 -14.45 -11.40
C ALA A 104 0.59 -15.35 -10.78
N ILE A 105 0.38 -15.84 -9.55
CA ILE A 105 1.30 -16.75 -8.89
C ILE A 105 1.08 -18.15 -9.48
N PRO A 106 2.11 -18.80 -10.03
CA PRO A 106 1.96 -20.14 -10.57
C PRO A 106 1.44 -21.11 -9.51
N ALA A 107 0.56 -21.99 -9.93
CA ALA A 107 0.08 -23.05 -9.05
C ALA A 107 1.27 -23.86 -8.55
N LYS A 108 1.25 -24.25 -7.29
CA LYS A 108 2.29 -25.13 -6.76
C LYS A 108 2.31 -26.42 -7.55
N PRO A 109 3.48 -26.94 -7.89
CA PRO A 109 3.55 -28.22 -8.52
C PRO A 109 2.83 -29.24 -7.66
N ALA A 110 2.04 -29.98 -8.29
CA ALA A 110 1.21 -30.89 -7.57
C ALA A 110 1.99 -31.88 -6.77
N ASP A 111 2.59 -31.76 -6.63
CA ASP A 111 3.00 -32.43 -5.99
C ASP A 111 3.67 -32.31 -5.46
N GLN A 112 3.80 -31.73 -5.65
CA GLN A 112 4.16 -31.31 -5.23
C GLN A 112 3.92 -31.53 -4.28
#